data_5a816794005a4da038cd4bfe7a308e1c
#
_entry.id   5a816794005a4da038cd4bfe7a308e1c
#
_cell.length_a   1.000
_cell.length_b   1.000
_cell.length_c   1.000
_cell.angle_alpha   90.00
_cell.angle_beta   90.00
_cell.angle_gamma   90.00
#
_symmetry.space_group_name_H-M   'P 1'
#
loop_
_entity.id
_entity.type
_entity.pdbx_description
1 polymer ?
#
loop_
_entity_poly.entity_id
_entity_poly.type
_entity_poly.pdbx_seq_one_letter_code
_entity_poly.pdbx_strand_id
1 'polypeptide(L)'
;MLDGQGEVVAWADTLWVYMDTVRMRPCKLEKDVVDAYTMEPKLDMEYEDDHIQIPEELEKKESFPIHSYHLDVNHHVNNGQYVQMAAEYLPEGFEIHQMRAEYKKSAVLGDVIYPGVKVSPDGVTVVLGDQNEKPYAVIEFR
;
A
#
# COMPACT_ATOMS: atom_id res chain seq x y z
N MET A 1 2.87 7.90 15.88
CA MET A 1 4.01 8.85 15.92
C MET A 1 3.72 9.91 16.97
N LEU A 2 4.75 10.35 17.67
CA LEU A 2 4.65 11.43 18.64
C LEU A 2 5.50 12.61 18.16
N ASP A 3 5.08 13.82 18.47
CA ASP A 3 5.90 15.03 18.30
C ASP A 3 6.95 15.18 19.41
N GLY A 4 7.72 16.28 19.37
CA GLY A 4 8.76 16.56 20.38
C GLY A 4 8.21 16.91 21.77
N GLN A 5 6.89 16.99 21.96
CA GLN A 5 6.19 17.28 23.22
C GLN A 5 5.47 16.04 23.76
N GLY A 6 5.48 14.94 22.98
CA GLY A 6 4.86 13.66 23.34
C GLY A 6 3.40 13.56 22.91
N GLU A 7 2.88 14.51 22.11
CA GLU A 7 1.54 14.45 21.57
C GLU A 7 1.47 13.54 20.34
N VAL A 8 0.37 12.81 20.19
CA VAL A 8 0.16 11.94 19.04
C VAL A 8 -0.18 12.78 17.81
N VAL A 9 0.67 12.70 16.78
CA VAL A 9 0.49 13.42 15.51
C VAL A 9 0.09 12.49 14.35
N ALA A 10 0.33 11.19 14.47
CA ALA A 10 -0.15 10.19 13.51
C ALA A 10 -0.12 8.79 14.14
N TRP A 11 -1.01 7.94 13.68
CA TRP A 11 -1.01 6.50 13.94
C TRP A 11 -1.16 5.70 12.65
N ALA A 12 -0.76 4.45 12.70
CA ALA A 12 -0.91 3.52 11.59
C ALA A 12 -1.27 2.13 12.12
N ASP A 13 -2.12 1.45 11.38
CA ASP A 13 -2.37 0.03 11.49
C ASP A 13 -1.78 -0.68 10.27
N THR A 14 -1.14 -1.84 10.46
CA THR A 14 -0.52 -2.58 9.36
C THR A 14 -0.73 -4.08 9.55
N LEU A 15 -1.25 -4.73 8.52
CA LEU A 15 -1.39 -6.17 8.45
C LEU A 15 -0.19 -6.79 7.73
N TRP A 16 0.55 -7.66 8.42
CA TRP A 16 1.69 -8.37 7.86
C TRP A 16 1.35 -9.84 7.65
N VAL A 17 1.73 -10.37 6.49
CA VAL A 17 1.54 -11.77 6.15
C VAL A 17 2.87 -12.52 6.26
N TYR A 18 2.91 -13.55 7.13
CA TYR A 18 4.07 -14.41 7.24
C TYR A 18 4.08 -15.42 6.09
N MET A 19 5.17 -15.43 5.32
CA MET A 19 5.29 -16.17 4.07
C MET A 19 6.29 -17.31 4.16
N ASP A 20 5.90 -18.50 3.70
CA ASP A 20 6.84 -19.56 3.33
C ASP A 20 7.51 -19.17 2.00
N THR A 21 8.79 -18.80 2.06
CA THR A 21 9.55 -18.32 0.90
C THR A 21 9.92 -19.42 -0.09
N VAL A 22 9.82 -20.69 0.31
CA VAL A 22 10.06 -21.85 -0.58
C VAL A 22 8.80 -22.17 -1.39
N ARG A 23 7.63 -22.16 -0.71
CA ARG A 23 6.34 -22.47 -1.33
C ARG A 23 5.61 -21.23 -1.85
N MET A 24 6.13 -20.04 -1.58
CA MET A 24 5.57 -18.74 -1.96
C MET A 24 4.09 -18.61 -1.58
N ARG A 25 3.74 -18.98 -0.35
CA ARG A 25 2.37 -18.92 0.18
C ARG A 25 2.35 -18.48 1.64
N PRO A 26 1.24 -17.87 2.10
CA PRO A 26 1.04 -17.58 3.51
C PRO A 26 1.14 -18.85 4.37
N CYS A 27 1.78 -18.71 5.53
CA CYS A 27 1.84 -19.78 6.53
C CYS A 27 1.61 -19.22 7.93
N LYS A 28 1.30 -20.12 8.87
CA LYS A 28 1.13 -19.73 10.27
C LYS A 28 2.49 -19.40 10.89
N LEU A 29 2.48 -18.40 11.76
CA LEU A 29 3.62 -18.12 12.62
C LEU A 29 3.95 -19.32 13.50
N GLU A 30 5.21 -19.66 13.61
CA GLU A 30 5.68 -20.67 14.54
C GLU A 30 5.58 -20.14 15.99
N LYS A 31 5.40 -21.06 16.94
CA LYS A 31 5.14 -20.67 18.34
C LYS A 31 6.30 -19.88 18.95
N ASP A 32 7.52 -20.24 18.63
CA ASP A 32 8.74 -19.56 19.12
C ASP A 32 8.84 -18.11 18.59
N VAL A 33 8.39 -17.87 17.36
CA VAL A 33 8.28 -16.52 16.79
C VAL A 33 7.24 -15.70 17.55
N VAL A 34 6.05 -16.28 17.80
CA VAL A 34 5.00 -15.59 18.56
C VAL A 34 5.44 -15.29 20.00
N ASP A 35 6.06 -16.27 20.66
CA ASP A 35 6.50 -16.16 22.06
C ASP A 35 7.65 -15.14 22.24
N ALA A 36 8.35 -14.75 21.16
CA ALA A 36 9.39 -13.73 21.19
C ALA A 36 8.86 -12.29 21.31
N TYR A 37 7.55 -12.10 21.11
CA TYR A 37 6.90 -10.78 21.16
C TYR A 37 5.95 -10.69 22.35
N THR A 38 5.98 -9.56 23.04
CA THR A 38 4.94 -9.22 24.02
C THR A 38 3.77 -8.59 23.28
N MET A 39 2.60 -9.22 23.40
CA MET A 39 1.39 -8.67 22.81
C MET A 39 0.87 -7.51 23.64
N GLU A 40 0.67 -6.37 23.01
CA GLU A 40 0.05 -5.20 23.61
C GLU A 40 -1.43 -5.07 23.18
N PRO A 41 -2.27 -4.34 23.95
CA PRO A 41 -3.62 -4.03 23.52
C PRO A 41 -3.62 -3.23 22.21
N LYS A 42 -4.66 -3.42 21.42
CA LYS A 42 -4.87 -2.58 20.23
C LYS A 42 -4.96 -1.10 20.63
N LEU A 43 -4.44 -0.23 19.78
CA LEU A 43 -4.63 1.21 19.94
C LEU A 43 -6.13 1.56 19.90
N ASP A 44 -6.52 2.56 20.68
CA ASP A 44 -7.87 3.13 20.63
C ASP A 44 -7.98 4.09 19.42
N MET A 45 -8.34 3.52 18.28
CA MET A 45 -8.49 4.23 17.00
C MET A 45 -9.58 3.56 16.16
N GLU A 46 -10.10 4.27 15.17
CA GLU A 46 -10.97 3.67 14.16
C GLU A 46 -10.14 2.80 13.22
N TYR A 47 -10.59 1.57 13.00
CA TYR A 47 -9.98 0.61 12.11
C TYR A 47 -10.82 0.47 10.85
N GLU A 48 -10.18 0.62 9.70
CA GLU A 48 -10.80 0.41 8.40
C GLU A 48 -10.77 -1.09 8.02
N ASP A 49 -11.56 -1.46 7.03
CA ASP A 49 -11.52 -2.80 6.46
C ASP A 49 -10.13 -3.13 5.87
N ASP A 50 -9.72 -4.39 5.94
CA ASP A 50 -8.43 -4.84 5.40
C ASP A 50 -8.32 -4.68 3.87
N HIS A 51 -9.46 -4.50 3.18
CA HIS A 51 -9.53 -4.36 1.73
C HIS A 51 -10.01 -2.98 1.30
N ILE A 52 -9.33 -2.43 0.29
CA ILE A 52 -9.75 -1.20 -0.38
C ILE A 52 -10.66 -1.58 -1.54
N GLN A 53 -11.87 -1.03 -1.57
CA GLN A 53 -12.78 -1.25 -2.69
C GLN A 53 -12.30 -0.52 -3.93
N ILE A 54 -12.11 -1.25 -5.01
CA ILE A 54 -11.73 -0.68 -6.29
C ILE A 54 -12.98 -0.13 -6.97
N PRO A 55 -13.03 1.16 -7.32
CA PRO A 55 -14.16 1.75 -8.05
C PRO A 55 -14.38 1.07 -9.41
N GLU A 56 -15.63 0.94 -9.82
CA GLU A 56 -15.97 0.33 -11.12
C GLU A 56 -15.42 1.14 -12.30
N GLU A 57 -15.39 2.47 -12.16
CA GLU A 57 -14.89 3.38 -13.20
C GLU A 57 -13.61 4.06 -12.73
N LEU A 58 -12.52 3.79 -13.45
CA LEU A 58 -11.22 4.43 -13.27
C LEU A 58 -10.83 5.19 -14.52
N GLU A 59 -10.37 6.42 -14.35
CA GLU A 59 -9.71 7.16 -15.42
C GLU A 59 -8.34 6.55 -15.68
N LYS A 60 -8.11 5.99 -16.86
CA LYS A 60 -6.82 5.42 -17.25
C LYS A 60 -5.80 6.52 -17.49
N LYS A 61 -4.62 6.38 -16.91
CA LYS A 61 -3.50 7.29 -17.08
C LYS A 61 -2.41 6.65 -17.94
N GLU A 62 -1.44 7.47 -18.35
CA GLU A 62 -0.30 7.00 -19.14
C GLU A 62 0.48 5.92 -18.35
N SER A 63 0.77 4.81 -19.04
CA SER A 63 1.56 3.73 -18.46
C SER A 63 3.05 4.07 -18.42
N PHE A 64 3.76 3.52 -17.44
CA PHE A 64 5.19 3.73 -17.28
C PHE A 64 5.91 2.45 -16.85
N PRO A 65 7.18 2.28 -17.24
CA PRO A 65 7.97 1.11 -16.87
C PRO A 65 8.52 1.21 -15.45
N ILE A 66 8.72 0.03 -14.82
CA ILE A 66 9.48 -0.07 -13.58
C ILE A 66 10.97 0.01 -13.89
N HIS A 67 11.66 0.90 -13.19
CA HIS A 67 13.09 1.13 -13.25
C HIS A 67 13.81 0.58 -12.03
N SER A 68 15.13 0.41 -12.12
CA SER A 68 15.97 -0.14 -11.06
C SER A 68 15.91 0.64 -9.73
N TYR A 69 15.71 1.95 -9.78
CA TYR A 69 15.61 2.79 -8.59
C TYR A 69 14.29 2.63 -7.82
N HIS A 70 13.28 1.98 -8.40
CA HIS A 70 12.06 1.62 -7.70
C HIS A 70 12.22 0.37 -6.82
N LEU A 71 13.29 -0.42 -7.04
CA LEU A 71 13.43 -1.73 -6.43
C LEU A 71 14.11 -1.67 -5.05
N ASP A 72 13.71 -2.58 -4.19
CA ASP A 72 14.38 -2.89 -2.93
C ASP A 72 15.47 -3.97 -3.09
N VAL A 73 16.06 -4.39 -1.99
CA VAL A 73 17.09 -5.43 -1.94
C VAL A 73 16.59 -6.82 -2.36
N ASN A 74 15.29 -7.03 -2.40
CA ASN A 74 14.65 -8.27 -2.86
C ASN A 74 14.33 -8.22 -4.37
N HIS A 75 14.76 -7.18 -5.07
CA HIS A 75 14.46 -6.93 -6.49
C HIS A 75 12.96 -6.76 -6.79
N HIS A 76 12.16 -6.38 -5.80
CA HIS A 76 10.76 -6.01 -5.94
C HIS A 76 10.61 -4.49 -5.78
N VAL A 77 9.57 -3.93 -6.39
CA VAL A 77 9.22 -2.54 -6.15
C VAL A 77 8.96 -2.33 -4.66
N ASN A 78 9.68 -1.39 -4.05
CA ASN A 78 9.51 -1.02 -2.65
C ASN A 78 8.09 -0.48 -2.40
N ASN A 79 7.48 -0.88 -1.29
CA ASN A 79 6.12 -0.46 -0.94
C ASN A 79 5.92 1.07 -0.93
N GLY A 80 6.91 1.83 -0.45
CA GLY A 80 6.87 3.29 -0.48
C GLY A 80 6.88 3.87 -1.89
N GLN A 81 7.47 3.17 -2.87
CA GLN A 81 7.46 3.62 -4.27
C GLN A 81 6.06 3.58 -4.87
N TYR A 82 5.24 2.56 -4.55
CA TYR A 82 3.84 2.54 -4.99
C TYR A 82 3.06 3.74 -4.45
N VAL A 83 3.29 4.11 -3.19
CA VAL A 83 2.66 5.29 -2.59
C VAL A 83 3.10 6.57 -3.31
N GLN A 84 4.40 6.72 -3.60
CA GLN A 84 4.92 7.87 -4.34
C GLN A 84 4.34 7.94 -5.75
N MET A 85 4.31 6.82 -6.48
CA MET A 85 3.69 6.75 -7.81
C MET A 85 2.21 7.15 -7.77
N ALA A 86 1.47 6.71 -6.75
CA ALA A 86 0.07 7.05 -6.60
C ALA A 86 -0.15 8.53 -6.25
N ALA A 87 0.73 9.11 -5.45
CA ALA A 87 0.65 10.51 -5.04
C ALA A 87 0.80 11.51 -6.22
N GLU A 88 1.46 11.10 -7.31
CA GLU A 88 1.55 11.92 -8.54
C GLU A 88 0.19 12.21 -9.20
N TYR A 89 -0.85 11.47 -8.81
CA TYR A 89 -2.21 11.65 -9.35
C TYR A 89 -3.13 12.45 -8.43
N LEU A 90 -2.61 12.96 -7.32
CA LEU A 90 -3.40 13.82 -6.44
C LEU A 90 -3.67 15.18 -7.09
N PRO A 91 -4.88 15.73 -6.94
CA PRO A 91 -5.15 17.10 -7.36
C PRO A 91 -4.25 18.11 -6.67
N GLU A 92 -3.97 19.22 -7.35
CA GLU A 92 -3.20 20.32 -6.76
C GLU A 92 -3.87 20.83 -5.46
N GLY A 93 -3.08 20.93 -4.40
CA GLY A 93 -3.55 21.39 -3.09
C GLY A 93 -4.30 20.32 -2.29
N PHE A 94 -4.30 19.05 -2.72
CA PHE A 94 -4.90 17.96 -1.95
C PHE A 94 -4.13 17.75 -0.64
N GLU A 95 -4.80 17.90 0.49
CA GLU A 95 -4.23 17.63 1.82
C GLU A 95 -4.55 16.19 2.23
N ILE A 96 -3.52 15.41 2.53
CA ILE A 96 -3.65 14.01 2.94
C ILE A 96 -3.85 13.97 4.46
N HIS A 97 -5.02 13.52 4.91
CA HIS A 97 -5.34 13.26 6.31
C HIS A 97 -5.30 11.77 6.64
N GLN A 98 -5.61 10.93 5.65
CA GLN A 98 -5.54 9.48 5.76
C GLN A 98 -4.98 8.88 4.46
N MET A 99 -4.17 7.85 4.61
CA MET A 99 -3.70 7.04 3.48
C MET A 99 -3.87 5.56 3.82
N ARG A 100 -4.42 4.82 2.87
CA ARG A 100 -4.49 3.36 2.92
C ARG A 100 -3.75 2.78 1.73
N ALA A 101 -3.04 1.69 1.93
CA ALA A 101 -2.35 0.99 0.85
C ALA A 101 -2.57 -0.52 0.98
N GLU A 102 -3.05 -1.15 -0.07
CA GLU A 102 -3.20 -2.60 -0.17
C GLU A 102 -2.27 -3.12 -1.28
N TYR A 103 -1.31 -3.96 -0.90
CA TYR A 103 -0.34 -4.56 -1.82
C TYR A 103 -0.80 -5.97 -2.19
N LYS A 104 -1.07 -6.21 -3.49
CA LYS A 104 -1.63 -7.47 -4.00
C LYS A 104 -0.56 -8.37 -4.62
N LYS A 105 0.38 -7.77 -5.36
CA LYS A 105 1.43 -8.46 -6.10
C LYS A 105 2.65 -7.57 -6.21
N SER A 106 3.84 -8.13 -6.11
CA SER A 106 5.08 -7.38 -6.33
C SER A 106 5.34 -7.18 -7.82
N ALA A 107 5.62 -5.95 -8.23
CA ALA A 107 6.19 -5.67 -9.53
C ALA A 107 7.71 -5.79 -9.49
N VAL A 108 8.30 -6.09 -10.63
CA VAL A 108 9.74 -6.30 -10.83
C VAL A 108 10.29 -5.42 -11.95
N LEU A 109 11.61 -5.40 -12.12
CA LEU A 109 12.25 -4.66 -13.20
C LEU A 109 11.69 -5.07 -14.56
N GLY A 110 11.31 -4.08 -15.34
CA GLY A 110 10.77 -4.27 -16.70
C GLY A 110 9.27 -4.50 -16.75
N ASP A 111 8.59 -4.66 -15.62
CA ASP A 111 7.14 -4.58 -15.58
C ASP A 111 6.68 -3.16 -15.98
N VAL A 112 5.46 -3.07 -16.51
CA VAL A 112 4.83 -1.80 -16.87
C VAL A 112 3.62 -1.59 -15.99
N ILE A 113 3.54 -0.42 -15.36
CA ILE A 113 2.39 0.00 -14.56
C ILE A 113 1.37 0.70 -15.47
N TYR A 114 0.12 0.31 -15.30
CA TYR A 114 -1.05 0.91 -15.95
C TYR A 114 -1.93 1.55 -14.87
N PRO A 115 -1.78 2.85 -14.59
CA PRO A 115 -2.53 3.49 -13.53
C PRO A 115 -3.97 3.73 -13.90
N GLY A 116 -4.88 3.49 -12.95
CA GLY A 116 -6.27 3.91 -13.01
C GLY A 116 -6.59 4.77 -11.80
N VAL A 117 -7.24 5.90 -11.99
CA VAL A 117 -7.49 6.90 -10.95
C VAL A 117 -8.97 7.23 -10.85
N LYS A 118 -9.46 7.31 -9.62
CA LYS A 118 -10.79 7.85 -9.31
C LYS A 118 -10.64 8.98 -8.31
N VAL A 119 -11.06 10.16 -8.72
CA VAL A 119 -11.22 11.31 -7.82
C VAL A 119 -12.69 11.40 -7.43
N SER A 120 -12.97 11.53 -6.17
CA SER A 120 -14.32 11.65 -5.61
C SER A 120 -14.34 12.71 -4.49
N PRO A 121 -15.52 13.14 -4.01
CA PRO A 121 -15.60 14.03 -2.84
C PRO A 121 -14.98 13.44 -1.57
N ASP A 122 -14.91 12.11 -1.46
CA ASP A 122 -14.42 11.40 -0.28
C ASP A 122 -12.93 11.11 -0.35
N GLY A 123 -12.27 11.38 -1.50
CA GLY A 123 -10.83 11.16 -1.67
C GLY A 123 -10.43 10.71 -3.06
N VAL A 124 -9.22 10.19 -3.16
CA VAL A 124 -8.61 9.72 -4.41
C VAL A 124 -8.21 8.26 -4.26
N THR A 125 -8.72 7.40 -5.15
CA THR A 125 -8.28 6.00 -5.24
C THR A 125 -7.41 5.83 -6.48
N VAL A 126 -6.21 5.28 -6.29
CA VAL A 126 -5.27 4.97 -7.37
C VAL A 126 -5.02 3.47 -7.40
N VAL A 127 -5.26 2.85 -8.55
CA VAL A 127 -4.97 1.45 -8.83
C VAL A 127 -3.75 1.39 -9.73
N LEU A 128 -2.66 0.82 -9.25
CA LEU A 128 -1.46 0.57 -10.02
C LEU A 128 -1.50 -0.88 -10.48
N GLY A 129 -1.95 -1.11 -11.72
CA GLY A 129 -2.19 -2.44 -12.28
C GLY A 129 -1.23 -2.86 -13.38
N ASP A 130 -1.34 -4.12 -13.80
CA ASP A 130 -0.68 -4.64 -15.00
C ASP A 130 -1.55 -4.42 -16.26
N GLN A 131 -1.07 -4.85 -17.42
CA GLN A 131 -1.78 -4.74 -18.69
C GLN A 131 -3.15 -5.47 -18.74
N ASN A 132 -3.40 -6.38 -17.80
CA ASN A 132 -4.65 -7.12 -17.65
C ASN A 132 -5.53 -6.54 -16.52
N GLU A 133 -5.23 -5.31 -16.08
CA GLU A 133 -5.93 -4.62 -14.99
C GLU A 133 -5.84 -5.34 -13.62
N LYS A 134 -4.89 -6.28 -13.46
CA LYS A 134 -4.64 -6.90 -12.17
C LYS A 134 -3.77 -5.99 -11.31
N PRO A 135 -4.23 -5.59 -10.12
CA PRO A 135 -3.50 -4.62 -9.32
C PRO A 135 -2.20 -5.20 -8.74
N TYR A 136 -1.14 -4.44 -8.81
CA TYR A 136 0.03 -4.56 -7.96
C TYR A 136 -0.26 -3.95 -6.59
N ALA A 137 -0.81 -2.74 -6.61
CA ALA A 137 -1.20 -2.02 -5.40
C ALA A 137 -2.46 -1.18 -5.64
N VAL A 138 -3.23 -0.98 -4.57
CA VAL A 138 -4.35 -0.03 -4.51
C VAL A 138 -4.05 0.94 -3.38
N ILE A 139 -4.06 2.23 -3.67
CA ILE A 139 -3.79 3.29 -2.70
C ILE A 139 -4.99 4.24 -2.65
N GLU A 140 -5.44 4.53 -1.46
CA GLU A 140 -6.51 5.48 -1.20
C GLU A 140 -5.98 6.62 -0.35
N PHE A 141 -6.30 7.85 -0.77
CA PHE A 141 -5.98 9.08 -0.03
C PHE A 141 -7.29 9.79 0.33
N ARG A 142 -7.40 10.22 1.58
CA ARG A 142 -8.52 11.02 2.10
C ARG A 142 -8.02 12.22 2.87
#